data_b7aa11b04188003929f8974eb087abc7
#
_entry.id   b7aa11b04188003929f8974eb087abc7
#
_cell.length_a   1.000
_cell.length_b   1.000
_cell.length_c   1.000
_cell.angle_alpha   90.00
_cell.angle_beta   90.00
_cell.angle_gamma   90.00
#
_symmetry.space_group_name_H-M   'P 1'
#
loop_
_entity.id
_entity.type
_entity.pdbx_description
1 polymer ?
#
loop_
_entity_poly.entity_id
_entity_poly.type
_entity_poly.pdbx_seq_one_letter_code
_entity_poly.pdbx_strand_id
1 'polypeptide(L)'
;SVILFVVDVREGITNLDEIVAQKLRRYGKHVLLVTNKVDFEENEDLADEFIRLGLGQALCVSAEHGRGITDLEAAIDEKLGPKPEGIEVDQTDRIRISLLGRPNVGKSSIGNRLLKSTRLIVSDVPGTTRDSVELDLDYQHKDGELLKFRLADTAGLRMKRKVDSPVEYFSTVRTQAALERSDVAFLVIDAVDGVTKQDQALAGDILDAGRALVIVVNKWDLIIERWTHDPIDGFKNLKHFLKSYEESLRKEMFFLPNPPVLFVSA
;
A
#
# COMPACT_ATOMS: atom_id res chain seq x y z
N SER A 1 -4.78 -3.22 16.68
CA SER A 1 -4.83 -1.91 15.99
C SER A 1 -5.53 -0.89 16.86
N VAL A 2 -5.08 0.37 16.85
CA VAL A 2 -5.65 1.51 17.59
C VAL A 2 -6.12 2.54 16.56
N ILE A 3 -7.24 3.19 16.83
CA ILE A 3 -7.79 4.27 16.01
C ILE A 3 -7.57 5.59 16.77
N LEU A 4 -6.89 6.54 16.17
CA LEU A 4 -6.78 7.90 16.68
C LEU A 4 -7.86 8.76 16.04
N PHE A 5 -8.78 9.26 16.84
CA PHE A 5 -9.77 10.23 16.39
C PHE A 5 -9.29 11.64 16.77
N VAL A 6 -8.78 12.35 15.78
CA VAL A 6 -8.14 13.66 15.97
C VAL A 6 -9.15 14.75 15.65
N VAL A 7 -9.33 15.68 16.59
CA VAL A 7 -10.21 16.85 16.48
C VAL A 7 -9.43 18.14 16.77
N ASP A 8 -9.91 19.27 16.25
CA ASP A 8 -9.31 20.59 16.48
C ASP A 8 -9.94 21.26 17.70
N VAL A 9 -9.13 21.51 18.75
CA VAL A 9 -9.64 22.13 19.98
C VAL A 9 -10.19 23.54 19.77
N ARG A 10 -9.67 24.26 18.75
CA ARG A 10 -10.06 25.66 18.48
C ARG A 10 -11.42 25.78 17.79
N GLU A 11 -11.83 24.75 17.03
CA GLU A 11 -13.09 24.74 16.32
C GLU A 11 -14.25 24.25 17.20
N GLY A 12 -13.94 23.63 18.35
CA GLY A 12 -14.94 22.96 19.17
C GLY A 12 -15.52 21.72 18.49
N ILE A 13 -16.59 21.17 19.05
CA ILE A 13 -17.27 19.98 18.49
C ILE A 13 -18.10 20.38 17.27
N THR A 14 -17.80 19.78 16.13
CA THR A 14 -18.59 19.95 14.90
C THR A 14 -19.61 18.82 14.72
N ASN A 15 -20.63 19.05 13.89
CA ASN A 15 -21.61 18.01 13.52
C ASN A 15 -20.92 16.77 12.88
N LEU A 16 -19.83 16.98 12.17
CA LEU A 16 -19.07 15.90 11.56
C LEU A 16 -18.37 15.05 12.63
N ASP A 17 -17.82 15.68 13.65
CA ASP A 17 -17.18 14.98 14.78
C ASP A 17 -18.20 14.10 15.52
N GLU A 18 -19.44 14.57 15.72
CA GLU A 18 -20.50 13.77 16.34
C GLU A 18 -20.84 12.55 15.50
N ILE A 19 -20.98 12.70 14.17
CA ILE A 19 -21.26 11.59 13.23
C ILE A 19 -20.14 10.57 13.27
N VAL A 20 -18.88 11.00 13.22
CA VAL A 20 -17.72 10.13 13.27
C VAL A 20 -17.63 9.43 14.62
N ALA A 21 -17.78 10.16 15.73
CA ALA A 21 -17.77 9.61 17.07
C ALA A 21 -18.85 8.54 17.26
N GLN A 22 -20.06 8.75 16.73
CA GLN A 22 -21.14 7.77 16.77
C GLN A 22 -20.74 6.44 16.09
N LYS A 23 -20.05 6.51 14.96
CA LYS A 23 -19.54 5.32 14.28
C LYS A 23 -18.41 4.64 15.08
N LEU A 24 -17.49 5.44 15.62
CA LEU A 24 -16.32 4.94 16.35
C LEU A 24 -16.65 4.31 17.71
N ARG A 25 -17.76 4.71 18.37
CA ARG A 25 -18.21 4.08 19.63
C ARG A 25 -18.36 2.55 19.54
N ARG A 26 -18.60 2.02 18.34
CA ARG A 26 -18.67 0.57 18.09
C ARG A 26 -17.35 -0.14 18.32
N TYR A 27 -16.23 0.58 18.18
CA TYR A 27 -14.87 0.05 18.36
C TYR A 27 -14.35 0.21 19.79
N GLY A 28 -15.06 0.97 20.64
CA GLY A 28 -14.85 1.03 22.09
C GLY A 28 -13.41 1.28 22.50
N LYS A 29 -12.81 0.29 23.16
CA LYS A 29 -11.46 0.39 23.75
C LYS A 29 -10.32 0.66 22.75
N HIS A 30 -10.55 0.50 21.47
CA HIS A 30 -9.53 0.68 20.45
C HIS A 30 -9.48 2.11 19.87
N VAL A 31 -10.30 3.02 20.40
CA VAL A 31 -10.31 4.43 19.98
C VAL A 31 -9.63 5.28 21.05
N LEU A 32 -8.74 6.17 20.62
CA LEU A 32 -8.18 7.27 21.41
C LEU A 32 -8.69 8.58 20.81
N LEU A 33 -9.33 9.40 21.65
CA LEU A 33 -9.72 10.74 21.29
C LEU A 33 -8.53 11.68 21.52
N VAL A 34 -8.17 12.44 20.50
CA VAL A 34 -7.01 13.33 20.51
C VAL A 34 -7.47 14.73 20.11
N THR A 35 -7.29 15.71 20.99
CA THR A 35 -7.49 17.13 20.68
C THR A 35 -6.18 17.75 20.25
N ASN A 36 -6.09 18.16 18.98
CA ASN A 36 -4.90 18.82 18.43
C ASN A 36 -5.04 20.35 18.52
N LYS A 37 -3.91 21.04 18.36
CA LYS A 37 -3.73 22.49 18.44
C LYS A 37 -3.90 23.04 19.87
N VAL A 38 -3.62 22.22 20.90
CA VAL A 38 -3.54 22.64 22.30
C VAL A 38 -2.15 23.20 22.55
N ASP A 39 -1.88 24.40 22.07
CA ASP A 39 -0.53 24.97 22.08
C ASP A 39 -0.10 25.46 23.47
N PHE A 40 -1.04 25.80 24.32
CA PHE A 40 -0.81 26.31 25.68
C PHE A 40 -1.61 25.50 26.71
N GLU A 41 -1.12 25.41 27.94
CA GLU A 41 -1.80 24.73 29.05
C GLU A 41 -3.21 25.27 29.31
N GLU A 42 -3.35 26.57 29.19
CA GLU A 42 -4.64 27.26 29.37
C GLU A 42 -5.74 26.76 28.42
N ASN A 43 -5.37 26.13 27.32
CA ASN A 43 -6.31 25.59 26.34
C ASN A 43 -6.69 24.12 26.60
N GLU A 44 -6.13 23.49 27.63
CA GLU A 44 -6.51 22.09 27.98
C GLU A 44 -7.95 22.00 28.48
N ASP A 45 -8.44 23.02 29.20
CA ASP A 45 -9.82 23.08 29.68
C ASP A 45 -10.84 23.02 28.51
N LEU A 46 -10.45 23.46 27.31
CA LEU A 46 -11.30 23.39 26.11
C LEU A 46 -11.47 21.94 25.62
N ALA A 47 -10.53 21.07 25.93
CA ALA A 47 -10.59 19.66 25.57
C ALA A 47 -11.67 18.88 26.35
N ASP A 48 -12.07 19.36 27.51
CA ASP A 48 -13.10 18.74 28.35
C ASP A 48 -14.47 18.70 27.64
N GLU A 49 -14.74 19.65 26.75
CA GLU A 49 -15.96 19.65 25.97
C GLU A 49 -16.09 18.36 25.13
N PHE A 50 -14.98 17.82 24.62
CA PHE A 50 -14.97 16.67 23.73
C PHE A 50 -15.29 15.34 24.44
N ILE A 51 -15.34 15.30 25.78
CA ILE A 51 -15.85 14.15 26.55
C ILE A 51 -17.28 13.80 26.11
N ARG A 52 -18.05 14.79 25.67
CA ARG A 52 -19.43 14.63 25.19
C ARG A 52 -19.53 13.73 23.95
N LEU A 53 -18.42 13.53 23.21
CA LEU A 53 -18.36 12.59 22.10
C LEU A 53 -18.43 11.12 22.56
N GLY A 54 -18.31 10.84 23.88
CA GLY A 54 -18.50 9.51 24.46
C GLY A 54 -17.41 8.50 24.05
N LEU A 55 -16.19 8.99 23.82
CA LEU A 55 -15.01 8.16 23.49
C LEU A 55 -13.96 8.16 24.62
N GLY A 56 -14.30 8.72 25.77
CA GLY A 56 -13.41 8.87 26.92
C GLY A 56 -12.77 10.25 26.98
N GLN A 57 -11.76 10.39 27.84
CA GLN A 57 -11.01 11.63 27.98
C GLN A 57 -10.13 11.85 26.75
N ALA A 58 -10.06 13.10 26.28
CA ALA A 58 -9.23 13.47 25.16
C ALA A 58 -7.77 13.63 25.59
N LEU A 59 -6.84 13.20 24.74
CA LEU A 59 -5.42 13.48 24.88
C LEU A 59 -5.11 14.81 24.18
N CYS A 60 -4.58 15.77 24.94
CA CYS A 60 -4.23 17.08 24.43
C CYS A 60 -2.88 17.05 23.75
N VAL A 61 -2.82 17.45 22.48
CA VAL A 61 -1.57 17.53 21.73
C VAL A 61 -1.48 18.84 20.94
N SER A 62 -0.24 19.27 20.70
CA SER A 62 0.08 20.24 19.66
C SER A 62 1.09 19.62 18.71
N ALA A 63 0.63 19.19 17.54
CA ALA A 63 1.52 18.58 16.54
C ALA A 63 2.55 19.58 16.01
N GLU A 64 2.23 20.87 15.97
CA GLU A 64 3.14 21.94 15.53
C GLU A 64 4.29 22.16 16.54
N HIS A 65 3.98 22.07 17.83
CA HIS A 65 4.95 22.36 18.90
C HIS A 65 5.48 21.11 19.61
N GLY A 66 5.05 19.93 19.18
CA GLY A 66 5.49 18.65 19.77
C GLY A 66 4.97 18.39 21.18
N ARG A 67 4.01 19.19 21.68
CA ARG A 67 3.46 19.05 23.01
C ARG A 67 2.50 17.85 23.08
N GLY A 68 2.55 17.07 24.18
CA GLY A 68 1.67 15.93 24.44
C GLY A 68 1.92 14.70 23.54
N ILE A 69 2.92 14.76 22.65
CA ILE A 69 3.22 13.64 21.73
C ILE A 69 3.72 12.42 22.52
N THR A 70 4.57 12.61 23.54
CA THR A 70 5.06 11.50 24.37
C THR A 70 3.92 10.81 25.13
N ASP A 71 2.94 11.57 25.62
CA ASP A 71 1.78 11.02 26.33
C ASP A 71 0.87 10.27 25.34
N LEU A 72 0.72 10.78 24.13
CA LEU A 72 0.00 10.10 23.05
C LEU A 72 0.68 8.78 22.67
N GLU A 73 2.00 8.75 22.52
CA GLU A 73 2.78 7.53 22.26
C GLU A 73 2.59 6.50 23.38
N ALA A 74 2.69 6.92 24.63
CA ALA A 74 2.47 6.04 25.79
C ALA A 74 1.03 5.47 25.82
N ALA A 75 0.03 6.29 25.51
CA ALA A 75 -1.37 5.85 25.44
C ALA A 75 -1.62 4.88 24.28
N ILE A 76 -0.95 5.04 23.15
CA ILE A 76 -0.99 4.10 22.03
C ILE A 76 -0.39 2.77 22.46
N ASP A 77 0.78 2.76 23.09
CA ASP A 77 1.46 1.56 23.55
C ASP A 77 0.63 0.81 24.60
N GLU A 78 0.00 1.52 25.54
CA GLU A 78 -0.91 0.94 26.52
C GLU A 78 -2.11 0.25 25.83
N LYS A 79 -2.73 0.89 24.83
CA LYS A 79 -3.86 0.34 24.07
C LYS A 79 -3.48 -0.83 23.18
N LEU A 80 -2.28 -0.85 22.64
CA LEU A 80 -1.76 -1.96 21.85
C LEU A 80 -1.46 -3.16 22.73
N GLY A 81 -1.14 -2.92 24.02
CA GLY A 81 -0.76 -3.96 24.96
C GLY A 81 0.63 -4.55 24.67
N PRO A 82 1.08 -5.50 25.46
CA PRO A 82 2.33 -6.19 25.20
C PRO A 82 2.25 -6.89 23.83
N LYS A 83 3.34 -6.80 23.06
CA LYS A 83 3.44 -7.55 21.80
C LYS A 83 3.09 -9.03 22.09
N PRO A 84 2.17 -9.66 21.34
CA PRO A 84 1.86 -11.06 21.54
C PRO A 84 3.16 -11.87 21.44
N GLU A 85 3.53 -12.56 22.52
CA GLU A 85 4.63 -13.51 22.50
C GLU A 85 4.25 -14.62 21.52
N GLY A 86 5.00 -14.74 20.43
CA GLY A 86 4.80 -15.80 19.43
C GLY A 86 4.28 -15.36 18.06
N ILE A 87 3.91 -14.10 17.85
CA ILE A 87 4.04 -13.56 16.51
C ILE A 87 5.52 -13.21 16.38
N GLU A 88 6.30 -14.10 15.80
CA GLU A 88 7.52 -13.67 15.13
C GLU A 88 7.05 -12.59 14.13
N VAL A 89 7.04 -11.34 14.58
CA VAL A 89 7.18 -10.22 13.66
C VAL A 89 8.46 -10.57 12.95
N ASP A 90 8.33 -10.97 11.70
CA ASP A 90 9.46 -11.27 10.86
C ASP A 90 10.40 -10.07 11.00
N GLN A 91 11.40 -10.23 11.92
CA GLN A 91 12.38 -9.19 12.26
C GLN A 91 13.36 -8.97 11.11
N THR A 92 13.01 -9.48 9.94
CA THR A 92 13.68 -9.05 8.74
C THR A 92 13.21 -7.62 8.48
N ASP A 93 14.15 -6.73 8.57
CA ASP A 93 14.13 -5.32 8.17
C ASP A 93 13.89 -5.21 6.65
N ARG A 94 12.89 -5.98 6.15
CA ARG A 94 12.60 -6.21 4.74
C ARG A 94 11.22 -5.70 4.37
N ILE A 95 11.15 -4.88 3.34
CA ILE A 95 9.89 -4.45 2.75
C ILE A 95 9.30 -5.63 1.95
N ARG A 96 8.11 -6.06 2.33
CA ARG A 96 7.41 -7.16 1.66
C ARG A 96 6.65 -6.63 0.45
N ILE A 97 6.95 -7.18 -0.72
CA ILE A 97 6.40 -6.76 -2.01
C ILE A 97 5.55 -7.88 -2.59
N SER A 98 4.37 -7.55 -3.11
CA SER A 98 3.56 -8.45 -3.93
C SER A 98 3.42 -7.93 -5.36
N LEU A 99 3.38 -8.85 -6.34
CA LEU A 99 3.09 -8.56 -7.75
C LEU A 99 1.65 -8.99 -8.05
N LEU A 100 0.76 -8.05 -8.20
CA LEU A 100 -0.67 -8.26 -8.46
C LEU A 100 -1.04 -7.79 -9.87
N GLY A 101 -2.13 -8.29 -10.40
CA GLY A 101 -2.62 -7.93 -11.73
C GLY A 101 -3.26 -9.13 -12.43
N ARG A 102 -3.92 -8.88 -13.55
CA ARG A 102 -4.61 -9.88 -14.36
C ARG A 102 -3.66 -10.99 -14.88
N PRO A 103 -4.18 -12.13 -15.33
CA PRO A 103 -3.39 -13.10 -16.07
C PRO A 103 -2.72 -12.46 -17.30
N ASN A 104 -1.53 -12.91 -17.64
CA ASN A 104 -0.78 -12.53 -18.85
C ASN A 104 -0.30 -11.05 -18.94
N VAL A 105 -0.48 -10.20 -17.92
CA VAL A 105 0.08 -8.84 -17.90
C VAL A 105 1.60 -8.81 -17.71
N GLY A 106 2.24 -9.97 -17.44
CA GLY A 106 3.69 -10.10 -17.35
C GLY A 106 4.28 -10.11 -15.93
N LYS A 107 3.49 -10.38 -14.88
CA LYS A 107 3.98 -10.52 -13.48
C LYS A 107 5.17 -11.47 -13.38
N SER A 108 5.05 -12.67 -13.97
CA SER A 108 6.13 -13.66 -13.95
C SER A 108 7.37 -13.20 -14.72
N SER A 109 7.21 -12.41 -15.79
CA SER A 109 8.34 -11.85 -16.54
C SER A 109 9.08 -10.82 -15.70
N ILE A 110 8.34 -9.91 -15.04
CA ILE A 110 8.91 -8.92 -14.10
C ILE A 110 9.64 -9.63 -12.97
N GLY A 111 9.00 -10.59 -12.29
CA GLY A 111 9.62 -11.37 -11.22
C GLY A 111 10.90 -12.06 -11.68
N ASN A 112 10.86 -12.76 -12.81
CA ASN A 112 12.05 -13.42 -13.37
C ASN A 112 13.15 -12.43 -13.77
N ARG A 113 12.80 -11.23 -14.22
CA ARG A 113 13.77 -10.19 -14.54
C ARG A 113 14.44 -9.64 -13.29
N LEU A 114 13.67 -9.44 -12.22
CA LEU A 114 14.22 -9.07 -10.91
C LEU A 114 15.19 -10.12 -10.40
N LEU A 115 14.82 -11.41 -10.46
CA LEU A 115 15.65 -12.53 -10.01
C LEU A 115 16.97 -12.69 -10.80
N LYS A 116 17.00 -12.23 -12.05
CA LYS A 116 18.18 -12.27 -12.91
C LYS A 116 19.03 -10.99 -12.84
N SER A 117 18.62 -10.00 -12.07
CA SER A 117 19.35 -8.75 -11.95
C SER A 117 20.66 -8.96 -11.21
N THR A 118 21.77 -8.50 -11.79
CA THR A 118 23.12 -8.56 -11.17
C THR A 118 23.28 -7.72 -9.91
N ARG A 119 22.30 -6.84 -9.63
CA ARG A 119 22.28 -5.97 -8.45
C ARG A 119 21.46 -6.52 -7.29
N LEU A 120 20.82 -7.68 -7.50
CA LEU A 120 20.01 -8.35 -6.48
C LEU A 120 20.69 -9.64 -6.07
N ILE A 121 20.88 -9.80 -4.78
CA ILE A 121 21.23 -11.09 -4.17
C ILE A 121 19.89 -11.74 -3.79
N VAL A 122 19.63 -12.93 -4.28
CA VAL A 122 18.38 -13.67 -4.08
C VAL A 122 18.65 -14.88 -3.20
N SER A 123 17.84 -15.05 -2.16
CA SER A 123 17.87 -16.24 -1.30
C SER A 123 16.46 -16.75 -1.05
N ASP A 124 16.32 -18.08 -0.95
CA ASP A 124 15.05 -18.71 -0.55
C ASP A 124 14.85 -18.53 0.96
N VAL A 125 13.59 -18.25 1.36
CA VAL A 125 13.23 -18.17 2.78
C VAL A 125 13.01 -19.58 3.34
N PRO A 126 13.76 -20.03 4.35
CA PRO A 126 13.55 -21.34 4.97
C PRO A 126 12.20 -21.41 5.70
N GLY A 127 11.49 -22.52 5.59
CA GLY A 127 10.28 -22.79 6.38
C GLY A 127 8.95 -22.34 5.76
N THR A 128 8.94 -21.85 4.52
CA THR A 128 7.69 -21.60 3.79
C THR A 128 7.02 -22.92 3.39
N THR A 129 5.74 -23.07 3.72
CA THR A 129 4.94 -24.25 3.34
C THR A 129 4.84 -24.36 1.81
N ARG A 130 4.58 -25.59 1.30
CA ARG A 130 4.55 -25.93 -0.15
C ARG A 130 3.73 -25.00 -1.06
N ASP A 131 2.89 -24.13 -0.50
CA ASP A 131 1.94 -23.27 -1.23
C ASP A 131 2.36 -21.79 -1.33
N SER A 132 3.37 -21.32 -0.57
CA SER A 132 3.87 -19.94 -0.65
C SER A 132 5.38 -19.91 -0.62
N VAL A 133 6.00 -19.71 -1.77
CA VAL A 133 7.46 -19.50 -1.86
C VAL A 133 7.73 -18.00 -1.78
N GLU A 134 8.46 -17.59 -0.76
CA GLU A 134 8.95 -16.21 -0.60
C GLU A 134 10.41 -16.13 -0.98
N LEU A 135 10.84 -15.01 -1.53
CA LEU A 135 12.21 -14.78 -1.95
C LEU A 135 12.72 -13.48 -1.34
N ASP A 136 13.84 -13.57 -0.66
CA ASP A 136 14.56 -12.41 -0.17
C ASP A 136 15.40 -11.80 -1.28
N LEU A 137 15.29 -10.48 -1.42
CA LEU A 137 15.97 -9.69 -2.44
C LEU A 137 16.75 -8.57 -1.74
N ASP A 138 18.07 -8.63 -1.81
CA ASP A 138 18.96 -7.59 -1.30
C ASP A 138 19.45 -6.74 -2.47
N TYR A 139 19.07 -5.48 -2.50
CA TYR A 139 19.43 -4.53 -3.55
C TYR A 139 20.48 -3.55 -3.04
N GLN A 140 21.65 -3.54 -3.69
CA GLN A 140 22.69 -2.57 -3.41
C GLN A 140 22.46 -1.30 -4.25
N HIS A 141 22.10 -0.21 -3.58
CA HIS A 141 21.97 1.09 -4.21
C HIS A 141 23.35 1.64 -4.60
N LYS A 142 23.39 2.57 -5.55
CA LYS A 142 24.65 3.17 -6.05
C LYS A 142 25.45 3.90 -4.96
N ASP A 143 24.77 4.40 -3.95
CA ASP A 143 25.35 5.14 -2.82
C ASP A 143 25.86 4.22 -1.71
N GLY A 144 25.82 2.88 -1.95
CA GLY A 144 26.30 1.87 -1.00
C GLY A 144 25.25 1.38 -0.01
N GLU A 145 24.06 1.96 0.01
CA GLU A 145 22.94 1.53 0.87
C GLU A 145 22.42 0.16 0.43
N LEU A 146 22.19 -0.72 1.40
CA LEU A 146 21.59 -2.04 1.17
C LEU A 146 20.10 -1.98 1.49
N LEU A 147 19.26 -2.04 0.46
CA LEU A 147 17.82 -2.12 0.58
C LEU A 147 17.38 -3.58 0.56
N LYS A 148 16.59 -3.97 1.55
CA LYS A 148 16.15 -5.35 1.75
C LYS A 148 14.67 -5.48 1.43
N PHE A 149 14.35 -6.38 0.53
CA PHE A 149 12.98 -6.67 0.14
C PHE A 149 12.68 -8.16 0.28
N ARG A 150 11.40 -8.50 0.40
CA ARG A 150 10.89 -9.86 0.32
C ARG A 150 9.77 -9.91 -0.69
N LEU A 151 9.92 -10.73 -1.72
CA LEU A 151 8.89 -10.96 -2.72
C LEU A 151 7.96 -12.07 -2.28
N ALA A 152 6.70 -11.73 -1.98
CA ALA A 152 5.65 -12.65 -1.57
C ALA A 152 4.99 -13.33 -2.78
N ASP A 153 4.49 -14.55 -2.59
CA ASP A 153 3.75 -15.35 -3.57
C ASP A 153 4.49 -15.58 -4.90
N THR A 154 5.71 -16.10 -4.82
CA THR A 154 6.48 -16.45 -6.03
C THR A 154 6.05 -17.79 -6.65
N ALA A 155 5.08 -18.51 -6.08
CA ALA A 155 4.58 -19.77 -6.64
C ALA A 155 4.04 -19.58 -8.08
N GLY A 156 3.35 -18.48 -8.35
CA GLY A 156 2.92 -18.09 -9.69
C GLY A 156 4.06 -17.71 -10.63
N LEU A 157 5.24 -17.35 -10.11
CA LEU A 157 6.42 -16.98 -10.90
C LEU A 157 7.20 -18.19 -11.38
N ARG A 158 7.28 -19.27 -10.58
CA ARG A 158 8.05 -20.48 -10.89
C ARG A 158 7.29 -21.51 -11.76
N MET A 159 5.95 -21.48 -11.78
CA MET A 159 5.13 -22.43 -12.53
C MET A 159 4.99 -22.08 -14.02
N LYS A 160 6.07 -22.11 -14.78
CA LYS A 160 6.06 -22.12 -16.26
C LYS A 160 6.06 -23.56 -16.84
N ARG A 161 5.43 -24.53 -16.20
CA ARG A 161 5.18 -25.84 -16.81
C ARG A 161 3.87 -26.43 -16.29
N LYS A 162 2.88 -26.53 -17.22
CA LYS A 162 1.61 -27.26 -17.12
C LYS A 162 0.66 -26.80 -16.01
N VAL A 163 -0.41 -26.13 -16.36
CA VAL A 163 -1.76 -26.55 -15.92
C VAL A 163 -2.79 -25.80 -16.76
N ASP A 164 -3.51 -26.53 -17.57
CA ASP A 164 -4.90 -26.26 -17.95
C ASP A 164 -5.75 -26.54 -16.70
N SER A 165 -6.20 -25.53 -16.00
CA SER A 165 -7.14 -25.65 -14.88
C SER A 165 -7.94 -24.37 -14.73
N PRO A 166 -9.20 -24.41 -14.26
CA PRO A 166 -10.09 -23.25 -14.21
C PRO A 166 -9.55 -22.18 -13.26
N VAL A 167 -9.08 -21.09 -13.86
CA VAL A 167 -8.14 -20.09 -13.30
C VAL A 167 -8.80 -19.05 -12.41
N GLU A 168 -10.12 -18.88 -12.42
CA GLU A 168 -10.76 -17.70 -11.83
C GLU A 168 -10.97 -17.75 -10.32
N TYR A 169 -11.28 -18.91 -9.76
CA TYR A 169 -11.58 -19.01 -8.33
C TYR A 169 -10.32 -18.96 -7.41
N PHE A 170 -9.20 -19.49 -7.90
CA PHE A 170 -7.94 -19.45 -7.14
C PHE A 170 -7.24 -18.08 -7.14
N SER A 171 -7.62 -17.19 -8.05
CA SER A 171 -7.02 -15.85 -8.18
C SER A 171 -7.36 -14.95 -6.97
N THR A 172 -8.62 -14.92 -6.53
CA THR A 172 -9.09 -13.99 -5.48
C THR A 172 -8.53 -14.35 -4.10
N VAL A 173 -8.58 -15.64 -3.72
CA VAL A 173 -8.05 -16.10 -2.41
C VAL A 173 -6.53 -15.89 -2.31
N ARG A 174 -5.79 -16.14 -3.41
CA ARG A 174 -4.34 -15.89 -3.46
C ARG A 174 -4.00 -14.41 -3.41
N THR A 175 -4.78 -13.58 -4.11
CA THR A 175 -4.62 -12.12 -4.07
C THR A 175 -4.80 -11.60 -2.65
N GLN A 176 -5.85 -12.03 -1.96
CA GLN A 176 -6.09 -11.65 -0.57
C GLN A 176 -4.95 -12.07 0.36
N ALA A 177 -4.49 -13.33 0.26
CA ALA A 177 -3.38 -13.83 1.05
C ALA A 177 -2.04 -13.11 0.74
N ALA A 178 -1.82 -12.71 -0.52
CA ALA A 178 -0.66 -11.92 -0.90
C ALA A 178 -0.73 -10.50 -0.34
N LEU A 179 -1.91 -9.86 -0.34
CA LEU A 179 -2.14 -8.55 0.24
C LEU A 179 -1.92 -8.53 1.75
N GLU A 180 -2.42 -9.53 2.46
CA GLU A 180 -2.25 -9.64 3.92
C GLU A 180 -0.77 -9.69 4.34
N ARG A 181 0.08 -10.26 3.48
CA ARG A 181 1.51 -10.48 3.74
C ARG A 181 2.42 -9.42 3.13
N SER A 182 1.90 -8.44 2.41
CA SER A 182 2.70 -7.40 1.76
C SER A 182 2.58 -6.05 2.44
N ASP A 183 3.64 -5.25 2.36
CA ASP A 183 3.65 -3.85 2.75
C ASP A 183 3.38 -2.97 1.53
N VAL A 184 3.88 -3.40 0.35
CA VAL A 184 3.73 -2.70 -0.92
C VAL A 184 3.21 -3.67 -1.98
N ALA A 185 2.14 -3.29 -2.67
CA ALA A 185 1.58 -4.01 -3.80
C ALA A 185 1.97 -3.31 -5.12
N PHE A 186 2.57 -4.05 -6.03
CA PHE A 186 2.81 -3.63 -7.40
C PHE A 186 1.66 -4.13 -8.27
N LEU A 187 0.76 -3.23 -8.67
CA LEU A 187 -0.31 -3.53 -9.60
C LEU A 187 0.22 -3.45 -11.03
N VAL A 188 0.37 -4.61 -11.66
CA VAL A 188 0.89 -4.73 -13.01
C VAL A 188 -0.25 -4.66 -14.02
N ILE A 189 -0.18 -3.67 -14.92
CA ILE A 189 -1.14 -3.40 -15.99
C ILE A 189 -0.46 -3.61 -17.33
N ASP A 190 -1.18 -4.14 -18.31
CA ASP A 190 -0.71 -4.25 -19.69
C ASP A 190 -0.84 -2.91 -20.41
N ALA A 191 0.27 -2.39 -20.95
CA ALA A 191 0.28 -1.10 -21.65
C ALA A 191 -0.62 -1.06 -22.89
N VAL A 192 -0.81 -2.22 -23.56
CA VAL A 192 -1.60 -2.30 -24.80
C VAL A 192 -3.10 -2.34 -24.50
N ASP A 193 -3.49 -3.09 -23.46
CA ASP A 193 -4.88 -3.19 -23.04
C ASP A 193 -5.37 -1.95 -22.29
N GLY A 194 -4.45 -1.21 -21.65
CA GLY A 194 -4.78 -0.13 -20.72
C GLY A 194 -5.41 -0.63 -19.41
N VAL A 195 -6.08 0.27 -18.70
CA VAL A 195 -6.78 -0.04 -17.45
C VAL A 195 -8.09 -0.76 -17.75
N THR A 196 -8.35 -1.86 -17.06
CA THR A 196 -9.61 -2.59 -17.16
C THR A 196 -10.38 -2.56 -15.84
N LYS A 197 -11.66 -2.95 -15.88
CA LYS A 197 -12.50 -3.06 -14.67
C LYS A 197 -11.89 -4.01 -13.62
N GLN A 198 -11.18 -5.05 -14.06
CA GLN A 198 -10.52 -5.99 -13.15
C GLN A 198 -9.29 -5.36 -12.49
N ASP A 199 -8.54 -4.51 -13.20
CA ASP A 199 -7.43 -3.75 -12.63
C ASP A 199 -7.94 -2.73 -11.61
N GLN A 200 -9.07 -2.06 -11.90
CA GLN A 200 -9.73 -1.15 -10.96
C GLN A 200 -10.20 -1.86 -9.69
N ALA A 201 -10.80 -3.04 -9.81
CA ALA A 201 -11.22 -3.85 -8.67
C ALA A 201 -10.02 -4.25 -7.79
N LEU A 202 -8.93 -4.75 -8.42
CA LEU A 202 -7.69 -5.08 -7.70
C LEU A 202 -7.07 -3.87 -6.99
N ALA A 203 -7.11 -2.71 -7.64
CA ALA A 203 -6.62 -1.47 -7.02
C ALA A 203 -7.46 -1.08 -5.79
N GLY A 204 -8.78 -1.28 -5.84
CA GLY A 204 -9.69 -1.12 -4.71
C GLY A 204 -9.35 -2.08 -3.57
N ASP A 205 -9.17 -3.37 -3.87
CA ASP A 205 -8.80 -4.38 -2.87
C ASP A 205 -7.47 -4.04 -2.16
N ILE A 206 -6.47 -3.51 -2.91
CA ILE A 206 -5.19 -3.07 -2.35
C ILE A 206 -5.38 -1.89 -1.39
N LEU A 207 -6.21 -0.93 -1.78
CA LEU A 207 -6.52 0.25 -0.97
C LEU A 207 -7.27 -0.14 0.31
N ASP A 208 -8.28 -1.00 0.19
CA ASP A 208 -9.08 -1.50 1.31
C ASP A 208 -8.24 -2.31 2.30
N ALA A 209 -7.23 -3.03 1.80
CA ALA A 209 -6.25 -3.73 2.63
C ALA A 209 -5.24 -2.78 3.31
N GLY A 210 -5.28 -1.47 3.04
CA GLY A 210 -4.37 -0.48 3.61
C GLY A 210 -2.91 -0.66 3.18
N ARG A 211 -2.66 -1.18 1.96
CA ARG A 211 -1.30 -1.41 1.45
C ARG A 211 -0.85 -0.26 0.55
N ALA A 212 0.45 0.02 0.61
CA ALA A 212 1.03 0.97 -0.35
C ALA A 212 0.91 0.40 -1.77
N LEU A 213 0.56 1.27 -2.73
CA LEU A 213 0.32 0.87 -4.12
C LEU A 213 1.29 1.58 -5.06
N VAL A 214 1.91 0.79 -5.94
CA VAL A 214 2.67 1.27 -7.10
C VAL A 214 2.05 0.66 -8.37
N ILE A 215 1.72 1.48 -9.35
CA ILE A 215 1.22 1.01 -10.65
C ILE A 215 2.42 0.74 -11.56
N VAL A 216 2.46 -0.45 -12.16
CA VAL A 216 3.51 -0.88 -13.08
C VAL A 216 2.88 -1.15 -14.44
N VAL A 217 3.08 -0.24 -15.38
CA VAL A 217 2.62 -0.37 -16.77
C VAL A 217 3.67 -1.16 -17.54
N ASN A 218 3.39 -2.43 -17.79
CA ASN A 218 4.30 -3.37 -18.44
C ASN A 218 4.01 -3.50 -19.94
N LYS A 219 4.95 -4.10 -20.68
CA LYS A 219 4.96 -4.23 -22.15
C LYS A 219 5.02 -2.88 -22.85
N TRP A 220 5.67 -1.92 -22.24
CA TRP A 220 5.82 -0.58 -22.80
C TRP A 220 6.65 -0.56 -24.11
N ASP A 221 7.50 -1.55 -24.31
CA ASP A 221 8.23 -1.81 -25.55
C ASP A 221 7.28 -1.94 -26.75
N LEU A 222 6.14 -2.61 -26.60
CA LEU A 222 5.14 -2.75 -27.67
C LEU A 222 4.53 -1.40 -28.07
N ILE A 223 4.34 -0.52 -27.11
CA ILE A 223 3.87 0.85 -27.37
C ILE A 223 4.94 1.66 -28.12
N ILE A 224 6.22 1.55 -27.71
CA ILE A 224 7.34 2.23 -28.37
C ILE A 224 7.50 1.70 -29.81
N GLU A 225 7.44 0.39 -30.01
CA GLU A 225 7.54 -0.24 -31.31
C GLU A 225 6.42 0.24 -32.25
N ARG A 226 5.18 0.20 -31.76
CA ARG A 226 4.03 0.72 -32.49
C ARG A 226 4.21 2.19 -32.87
N TRP A 227 4.65 3.02 -31.91
CA TRP A 227 4.93 4.45 -32.14
C TRP A 227 5.99 4.68 -33.23
N THR A 228 6.99 3.81 -33.30
CA THR A 228 8.07 3.93 -34.29
C THR A 228 7.59 3.63 -35.70
N HIS A 229 6.66 2.68 -35.86
CA HIS A 229 6.13 2.27 -37.17
C HIS A 229 4.92 3.12 -37.61
N ASP A 230 4.08 3.51 -36.70
CA ASP A 230 2.85 4.26 -36.96
C ASP A 230 2.59 5.23 -35.77
N PRO A 231 3.19 6.44 -35.85
CA PRO A 231 2.99 7.44 -34.81
C PRO A 231 1.51 7.77 -34.62
N ILE A 232 1.05 7.73 -33.38
CA ILE A 232 -0.34 7.99 -33.04
C ILE A 232 -0.67 9.46 -33.28
N ASP A 233 -1.65 9.74 -34.12
CA ASP A 233 -2.10 11.09 -34.46
C ASP A 233 -2.51 11.88 -33.23
N GLY A 234 -2.25 13.20 -33.25
CA GLY A 234 -2.57 14.11 -32.14
C GLY A 234 -1.47 14.30 -31.09
N PHE A 235 -0.37 13.55 -31.18
CA PHE A 235 0.76 13.69 -30.24
C PHE A 235 2.03 14.20 -30.95
N LYS A 236 2.67 15.21 -30.35
CA LYS A 236 3.87 15.84 -30.93
C LYS A 236 5.12 14.95 -30.88
N ASN A 237 5.21 14.08 -29.87
CA ASN A 237 6.32 13.17 -29.64
C ASN A 237 5.94 12.11 -28.58
N LEU A 238 6.79 11.08 -28.44
CA LEU A 238 6.59 9.98 -27.48
C LEU A 238 6.45 10.48 -26.04
N LYS A 239 7.18 11.52 -25.64
CA LYS A 239 7.09 12.10 -24.29
C LYS A 239 5.71 12.72 -24.01
N HIS A 240 5.14 13.40 -25.01
CA HIS A 240 3.79 13.94 -24.94
C HIS A 240 2.74 12.83 -24.84
N PHE A 241 2.92 11.77 -25.64
CA PHE A 241 2.07 10.58 -25.56
C PHE A 241 2.15 9.90 -24.19
N LEU A 242 3.35 9.66 -23.66
CA LEU A 242 3.55 9.06 -22.34
C LEU A 242 2.83 9.85 -21.24
N LYS A 243 2.96 11.18 -21.27
CA LYS A 243 2.27 12.06 -20.30
C LYS A 243 0.75 11.93 -20.42
N SER A 244 0.22 11.93 -21.63
CA SER A 244 -1.23 11.76 -21.88
C SER A 244 -1.72 10.37 -21.46
N TYR A 245 -0.92 9.34 -21.68
CA TYR A 245 -1.24 7.97 -21.23
C TYR A 245 -1.33 7.91 -19.70
N GLU A 246 -0.35 8.51 -19.00
CA GLU A 246 -0.36 8.59 -17.54
C GLU A 246 -1.57 9.38 -17.02
N GLU A 247 -1.90 10.51 -17.65
CA GLU A 247 -3.09 11.30 -17.29
C GLU A 247 -4.39 10.50 -17.50
N SER A 248 -4.49 9.72 -18.58
CA SER A 248 -5.64 8.85 -18.83
C SER A 248 -5.74 7.74 -17.78
N LEU A 249 -4.62 7.09 -17.47
CA LEU A 249 -4.55 6.08 -16.43
C LEU A 249 -5.02 6.63 -15.07
N ARG A 250 -4.56 7.83 -14.70
CA ARG A 250 -4.97 8.49 -13.46
C ARG A 250 -6.45 8.84 -13.43
N LYS A 251 -7.04 9.22 -14.57
CA LYS A 251 -8.48 9.47 -14.69
C LYS A 251 -9.29 8.19 -14.49
N GLU A 252 -8.84 7.07 -15.03
CA GLU A 252 -9.50 5.79 -14.86
C GLU A 252 -9.35 5.22 -13.44
N MET A 253 -8.25 5.58 -12.76
CA MET A 253 -7.95 5.22 -11.36
C MET A 253 -8.17 6.41 -10.39
N PHE A 254 -9.18 7.26 -10.65
CA PHE A 254 -9.42 8.52 -9.93
C PHE A 254 -9.61 8.36 -8.42
N PHE A 255 -10.02 7.19 -7.97
CA PHE A 255 -10.25 6.87 -6.55
C PHE A 255 -8.95 6.59 -5.78
N LEU A 256 -7.81 6.47 -6.46
CA LEU A 256 -6.51 6.25 -5.83
C LEU A 256 -5.84 7.56 -5.42
N PRO A 257 -5.16 7.61 -4.27
CA PRO A 257 -4.46 8.80 -3.79
C PRO A 257 -3.13 9.01 -4.53
N ASN A 258 -3.18 9.23 -5.85
CA ASN A 258 -2.05 9.54 -6.71
C ASN A 258 -0.82 8.61 -6.57
N PRO A 259 -0.96 7.29 -6.77
CA PRO A 259 0.13 6.33 -6.62
C PRO A 259 1.25 6.59 -7.65
N PRO A 260 2.51 6.21 -7.34
CA PRO A 260 3.59 6.19 -8.32
C PRO A 260 3.24 5.30 -9.51
N VAL A 261 3.61 5.75 -10.73
CA VAL A 261 3.43 5.00 -11.98
C VAL A 261 4.79 4.74 -12.61
N LEU A 262 5.09 3.48 -12.89
CA LEU A 262 6.33 3.03 -13.53
C LEU A 262 6.01 2.38 -14.87
N PHE A 263 6.73 2.79 -15.92
CA PHE A 263 6.65 2.18 -17.25
C PHE A 263 7.82 1.23 -17.44
N VAL A 264 7.52 -0.04 -17.73
CA VAL A 264 8.54 -1.11 -17.81
C VAL A 264 8.31 -2.01 -19.02
N SER A 265 9.37 -2.73 -19.40
CA SER A 265 9.37 -3.78 -20.43
C SER A 265 10.12 -4.98 -19.89
N ALA A 266 9.43 -6.08 -19.60
CA ALA A 266 9.98 -7.25 -18.94
C ALA A 266 10.00 -8.50 -19.83
#